data_af06f9276e439885775f673762a5fbfc
#
_entry.id   af06f9276e439885775f673762a5fbfc
#
_cell.length_a   1.000
_cell.length_b   1.000
_cell.length_c   1.000
_cell.angle_alpha   90.00
_cell.angle_beta   90.00
_cell.angle_gamma   90.00
#
_symmetry.space_group_name_H-M   'P 1'
#
loop_
_entity.id
_entity.type
_entity.pdbx_description
1 polymer ?
#
loop_
_entity_poly.entity_id
_entity_poly.type
_entity_poly.pdbx_seq_one_letter_code
_entity_poly.pdbx_strand_id
1 'polypeptide(L)'
;MPGREINLKLIIEGCRRSNRNSQRKLYEHFYGYGMNISLRYSKSRDEALEILNDAFLKALTNLDKYDSNYPFKGWLRRILINSAIDYHRANHKHPAHLELVATMDVSKEEIEMPKISAEEDMLPVLQQLSPAYRMVFNLFVMEGYKHHEIAEKLGI
;
A
#
# COMPACT_ATOMS: atom_id res chain seq x y z
N MET A 1 -17.71 -20.18 15.34
CA MET A 1 -17.71 -20.89 14.05
C MET A 1 -16.48 -20.49 13.26
N PRO A 2 -15.65 -21.46 12.90
CA PRO A 2 -14.60 -21.12 11.97
C PRO A 2 -15.27 -20.56 10.71
N GLY A 3 -14.87 -19.37 10.32
CA GLY A 3 -15.32 -18.80 9.06
C GLY A 3 -15.12 -19.85 7.96
N ARG A 4 -16.05 -19.94 7.03
CA ARG A 4 -15.91 -20.80 5.88
C ARG A 4 -14.53 -20.54 5.28
N GLU A 5 -13.68 -21.56 5.31
CA GLU A 5 -12.42 -21.51 4.60
C GLU A 5 -12.74 -21.20 3.15
N ILE A 6 -12.39 -20.00 2.73
CA ILE A 6 -12.59 -19.59 1.35
C ILE A 6 -11.59 -20.38 0.51
N ASN A 7 -12.07 -21.14 -0.45
CA ASN A 7 -11.18 -21.80 -1.40
C ASN A 7 -10.64 -20.73 -2.37
N LEU A 8 -9.53 -20.14 -1.96
CA LEU A 8 -8.90 -19.05 -2.71
C LEU A 8 -8.52 -19.45 -4.13
N LYS A 9 -8.11 -20.70 -4.33
CA LYS A 9 -7.81 -21.23 -5.67
C LYS A 9 -8.99 -21.14 -6.62
N LEU A 10 -10.16 -21.54 -6.17
CA LEU A 10 -11.38 -21.48 -6.97
C LEU A 10 -11.80 -20.05 -7.28
N ILE A 11 -11.62 -19.15 -6.29
CA ILE A 11 -11.94 -17.74 -6.47
C ILE A 11 -11.01 -17.12 -7.51
N ILE A 12 -9.71 -17.38 -7.42
CA ILE A 12 -8.73 -16.87 -8.38
C ILE A 12 -9.01 -17.41 -9.80
N GLU A 13 -9.32 -18.70 -9.90
CA GLU A 13 -9.70 -19.31 -11.19
C GLU A 13 -10.94 -18.65 -11.78
N GLY A 14 -11.95 -18.38 -10.95
CA GLY A 14 -13.13 -17.64 -11.38
C GLY A 14 -12.79 -16.23 -11.85
N CYS A 15 -11.89 -15.55 -11.16
CA CYS A 15 -11.41 -14.21 -11.56
C CYS A 15 -10.68 -14.26 -12.90
N ARG A 16 -9.88 -15.29 -13.15
CA ARG A 16 -9.21 -15.49 -14.44
C ARG A 16 -10.18 -15.66 -15.59
N ARG A 17 -11.37 -16.21 -15.30
CA ARG A 17 -12.46 -16.35 -16.26
C ARG A 17 -13.38 -15.14 -16.32
N SER A 18 -13.00 -14.05 -15.68
CA SER A 18 -13.78 -12.82 -15.59
C SER A 18 -15.15 -12.99 -14.92
N ASN A 19 -15.26 -13.93 -13.99
CA ASN A 19 -16.48 -14.15 -13.23
C ASN A 19 -16.66 -13.06 -12.19
N ARG A 20 -17.72 -12.27 -12.30
CA ARG A 20 -18.01 -11.15 -11.40
C ARG A 20 -18.18 -11.56 -9.95
N ASN A 21 -18.81 -12.69 -9.70
CA ASN A 21 -19.00 -13.22 -8.35
C ASN A 21 -17.65 -13.53 -7.68
N SER A 22 -16.75 -14.14 -8.44
CA SER A 22 -15.40 -14.44 -7.96
C SER A 22 -14.60 -13.19 -7.71
N GLN A 23 -14.70 -12.19 -8.58
CA GLN A 23 -14.05 -10.90 -8.41
C GLN A 23 -14.53 -10.19 -7.14
N ARG A 24 -15.84 -10.20 -6.89
CA ARG A 24 -16.42 -9.63 -5.68
C ARG A 24 -15.95 -10.36 -4.43
N LYS A 25 -15.92 -11.68 -4.45
CA LYS A 25 -15.44 -12.48 -3.30
C LYS A 25 -13.98 -12.22 -3.00
N LEU A 26 -13.16 -12.08 -4.03
CA LEU A 26 -11.74 -11.76 -3.87
C LEU A 26 -11.57 -10.38 -3.22
N TYR A 27 -12.31 -9.39 -3.72
CA TYR A 27 -12.29 -8.04 -3.18
C TYR A 27 -12.73 -8.02 -1.71
N GLU A 28 -13.85 -8.64 -1.40
CA GLU A 28 -14.37 -8.72 -0.03
C GLU A 28 -13.39 -9.41 0.92
N HIS A 29 -12.77 -10.49 0.45
CA HIS A 29 -11.82 -11.24 1.27
C HIS A 29 -10.58 -10.44 1.63
N PHE A 30 -10.04 -9.69 0.68
CA PHE A 30 -8.81 -8.91 0.87
C PHE A 30 -9.05 -7.43 1.19
N TYR A 31 -10.30 -7.01 1.34
CA TYR A 31 -10.64 -5.61 1.61
C TYR A 31 -9.96 -5.10 2.89
N GLY A 32 -10.10 -5.83 3.99
CA GLY A 32 -9.50 -5.43 5.27
C GLY A 32 -7.98 -5.35 5.21
N TYR A 33 -7.37 -6.36 4.61
CA TYR A 33 -5.93 -6.39 4.41
C TYR A 33 -5.44 -5.24 3.52
N GLY A 34 -6.12 -5.04 2.41
CA GLY A 34 -5.76 -3.98 1.46
C GLY A 34 -5.97 -2.59 2.03
N MET A 35 -7.06 -2.37 2.76
CA MET A 35 -7.32 -1.09 3.44
C MET A 35 -6.29 -0.80 4.52
N ASN A 36 -5.88 -1.81 5.29
CA ASN A 36 -4.84 -1.66 6.29
C ASN A 36 -3.54 -1.13 5.68
N ILE A 37 -3.13 -1.68 4.56
CA ILE A 37 -1.92 -1.23 3.86
C ILE A 37 -2.15 0.17 3.26
N SER A 38 -3.24 0.36 2.54
CA SER A 38 -3.54 1.61 1.86
C SER A 38 -3.66 2.80 2.81
N LEU A 39 -4.25 2.59 3.99
CA LEU A 39 -4.38 3.62 5.02
C LEU A 39 -3.02 4.11 5.54
N ARG A 40 -2.03 3.23 5.60
CA ARG A 40 -0.68 3.62 6.04
C ARG A 40 -0.01 4.60 5.07
N TYR A 41 -0.38 4.54 3.80
CA TYR A 41 0.17 5.39 2.74
C TYR A 41 -0.69 6.60 2.46
N SER A 42 -1.81 6.77 3.17
CA SER A 42 -2.85 7.74 2.82
C SER A 42 -3.04 8.77 3.90
N LYS A 43 -3.54 9.92 3.49
CA LYS A 43 -3.97 11.02 4.34
C LYS A 43 -5.37 10.77 4.93
N SER A 44 -6.22 10.05 4.20
CA SER A 44 -7.62 9.86 4.54
C SER A 44 -8.11 8.50 4.07
N ARG A 45 -9.30 8.11 4.55
CA ARG A 45 -9.97 6.88 4.11
C ARG A 45 -10.32 6.92 2.63
N ASP A 46 -10.75 8.07 2.11
CA ASP A 46 -11.10 8.23 0.71
C ASP A 46 -9.88 7.99 -0.20
N GLU A 47 -8.76 8.56 0.17
CA GLU A 47 -7.49 8.37 -0.52
C GLU A 47 -7.05 6.91 -0.49
N ALA A 48 -7.16 6.27 0.68
CA ALA A 48 -6.85 4.86 0.84
C ALA A 48 -7.72 3.96 -0.03
N LEU A 49 -9.01 4.27 -0.11
CA LEU A 49 -9.95 3.52 -0.93
C LEU A 49 -9.64 3.65 -2.42
N GLU A 50 -9.23 4.83 -2.86
CA GLU A 50 -8.79 5.07 -4.23
C GLU A 50 -7.57 4.21 -4.59
N ILE A 51 -6.58 4.17 -3.70
CA ILE A 51 -5.39 3.32 -3.86
C ILE A 51 -5.78 1.84 -3.89
N LEU A 52 -6.64 1.41 -2.98
CA LEU A 52 -7.12 0.03 -2.90
C LEU A 52 -7.82 -0.39 -4.19
N ASN A 53 -8.74 0.42 -4.67
CA ASN A 53 -9.51 0.11 -5.87
C ASN A 53 -8.62 0.06 -7.11
N ASP A 54 -7.67 0.99 -7.24
CA ASP A 54 -6.70 0.97 -8.31
C ASP A 54 -5.83 -0.28 -8.27
N ALA A 55 -5.38 -0.67 -7.07
CA ALA A 55 -4.60 -1.89 -6.87
C ALA A 55 -5.39 -3.16 -7.26
N PHE A 56 -6.66 -3.24 -6.87
CA PHE A 56 -7.50 -4.38 -7.25
C PHE A 56 -7.75 -4.45 -8.74
N LEU A 57 -7.97 -3.32 -9.38
CA LEU A 57 -8.11 -3.29 -10.84
C LEU A 57 -6.85 -3.82 -11.52
N LYS A 58 -5.68 -3.37 -11.07
CA LYS A 58 -4.39 -3.86 -11.57
C LYS A 58 -4.21 -5.36 -11.31
N ALA A 59 -4.58 -5.82 -10.11
CA ALA A 59 -4.48 -7.23 -9.76
C ALA A 59 -5.35 -8.09 -10.67
N LEU A 60 -6.61 -7.71 -10.87
CA LEU A 60 -7.54 -8.43 -11.71
C LEU A 60 -7.10 -8.44 -13.18
N THR A 61 -6.55 -7.33 -13.65
CA THR A 61 -6.07 -7.20 -15.04
C THR A 61 -4.81 -8.02 -15.28
N ASN A 62 -3.99 -8.25 -14.26
CA ASN A 62 -2.71 -8.94 -14.37
C ASN A 62 -2.70 -10.32 -13.70
N LEU A 63 -3.87 -10.95 -13.50
CA LEU A 63 -3.95 -12.27 -12.88
C LEU A 63 -3.23 -13.37 -13.66
N ASP A 64 -3.09 -13.22 -14.97
CA ASP A 64 -2.32 -14.11 -15.82
C ASP A 64 -0.83 -14.13 -15.45
N LYS A 65 -0.33 -13.06 -14.85
CA LYS A 65 1.06 -12.94 -14.38
C LYS A 65 1.26 -13.47 -12.97
N TYR A 66 0.17 -13.77 -12.25
CA TYR A 66 0.28 -14.32 -10.91
C TYR A 66 0.61 -15.80 -10.96
N ASP A 67 1.70 -16.17 -10.25
CA ASP A 67 2.13 -17.55 -10.10
C ASP A 67 1.51 -18.15 -8.84
N SER A 68 0.70 -19.20 -9.01
CA SER A 68 0.00 -19.88 -7.92
C SER A 68 0.92 -20.55 -6.90
N ASN A 69 2.20 -20.73 -7.21
CA ASN A 69 3.18 -21.28 -6.28
C ASN A 69 3.57 -20.31 -5.17
N TYR A 70 3.21 -19.03 -5.30
CA TYR A 70 3.46 -18.00 -4.31
C TYR A 70 2.15 -17.56 -3.65
N PRO A 71 2.22 -17.09 -2.38
CA PRO A 71 1.01 -16.58 -1.71
C PRO A 71 0.43 -15.38 -2.46
N PHE A 72 -0.87 -15.42 -2.72
CA PHE A 72 -1.59 -14.32 -3.37
C PHE A 72 -1.45 -13.01 -2.57
N LYS A 73 -1.50 -13.12 -1.25
CA LYS A 73 -1.37 -11.99 -0.32
C LYS A 73 -0.10 -11.17 -0.55
N GLY A 74 1.03 -11.84 -0.72
CA GLY A 74 2.31 -11.17 -1.00
C GLY A 74 2.35 -10.50 -2.37
N TRP A 75 1.78 -11.16 -3.37
CA TRP A 75 1.67 -10.60 -4.72
C TRP A 75 0.77 -9.35 -4.72
N LEU A 76 -0.38 -9.43 -4.05
CA LEU A 76 -1.31 -8.31 -3.90
C LEU A 76 -0.67 -7.15 -3.13
N ARG A 77 0.10 -7.46 -2.06
CA ARG A 77 0.81 -6.46 -1.28
C ARG A 77 1.73 -5.61 -2.15
N ARG A 78 2.48 -6.24 -3.04
CA ARG A 78 3.37 -5.53 -3.96
C ARG A 78 2.59 -4.59 -4.87
N ILE A 79 1.46 -5.03 -5.38
CA ILE A 79 0.59 -4.22 -6.23
C ILE A 79 0.02 -3.02 -5.44
N LEU A 80 -0.40 -3.26 -4.20
CA LEU A 80 -0.90 -2.20 -3.31
C LEU A 80 0.16 -1.12 -3.06
N ILE A 81 1.38 -1.53 -2.75
CA ILE A 81 2.48 -0.60 -2.49
C ILE A 81 2.84 0.18 -3.76
N ASN A 82 2.93 -0.49 -4.89
CA ASN A 82 3.20 0.16 -6.17
C ASN A 82 2.08 1.13 -6.55
N SER A 83 0.83 0.79 -6.27
CA SER A 83 -0.31 1.69 -6.50
C SER A 83 -0.26 2.91 -5.59
N ALA A 84 0.17 2.73 -4.33
CA ALA A 84 0.36 3.85 -3.40
C ALA A 84 1.47 4.78 -3.89
N ILE A 85 2.57 4.22 -4.39
CA ILE A 85 3.68 5.00 -4.98
C ILE A 85 3.20 5.77 -6.20
N ASP A 86 2.47 5.13 -7.10
CA ASP A 86 1.92 5.75 -8.30
C ASP A 86 0.96 6.88 -7.95
N TYR A 87 0.10 6.66 -6.95
CA TYR A 87 -0.80 7.69 -6.43
C TYR A 87 -0.03 8.89 -5.90
N HIS A 88 1.01 8.64 -5.11
CA HIS A 88 1.86 9.69 -4.56
C HIS A 88 2.52 10.51 -5.68
N ARG A 89 3.10 9.84 -6.67
CA ARG A 89 3.73 10.50 -7.83
C ARG A 89 2.75 11.38 -8.60
N ALA A 90 1.53 10.90 -8.80
CA ALA A 90 0.51 11.62 -9.56
C ALA A 90 0.00 12.86 -8.83
N ASN A 91 -0.11 12.80 -7.49
CA ASN A 91 -0.72 13.84 -6.68
C ASN A 91 0.27 14.80 -6.02
N HIS A 92 1.57 14.43 -6.00
CA HIS A 92 2.62 15.22 -5.37
C HIS A 92 3.77 15.45 -6.35
N LYS A 93 3.48 16.20 -7.43
CA LYS A 93 4.47 16.51 -8.47
C LYS A 93 5.47 17.54 -7.97
N HIS A 94 6.68 17.44 -8.47
CA HIS A 94 7.84 18.34 -8.38
C HIS A 94 8.02 19.26 -7.16
N PRO A 95 7.06 20.13 -6.74
CA PRO A 95 7.25 20.93 -5.52
C PRO A 95 7.37 20.09 -4.26
N ALA A 96 6.72 18.93 -4.22
CA ALA A 96 6.81 18.00 -3.09
C ALA A 96 8.19 17.36 -2.98
N HIS A 97 8.89 17.14 -4.08
CA HIS A 97 10.26 16.64 -4.06
C HIS A 97 11.23 17.65 -3.44
N LEU A 98 11.05 18.92 -3.77
CA LEU A 98 11.87 20.00 -3.18
C LEU A 98 11.58 20.15 -1.69
N GLU A 99 10.32 20.07 -1.29
CA GLU A 99 9.92 20.08 0.12
C GLU A 99 10.50 18.89 0.88
N LEU A 100 10.48 17.71 0.27
CA LEU A 100 11.05 16.51 0.87
C LEU A 100 12.54 16.67 1.12
N VAL A 101 13.28 17.14 0.13
CA VAL A 101 14.73 17.37 0.25
C VAL A 101 15.02 18.43 1.29
N ALA A 102 14.28 19.54 1.28
CA ALA A 102 14.44 20.62 2.25
C ALA A 102 14.11 20.19 3.68
N THR A 103 13.05 19.38 3.85
CA THR A 103 12.62 18.93 5.17
C THR A 103 13.44 17.75 5.69
N MET A 104 14.04 16.95 4.83
CA MET A 104 14.96 15.88 5.27
C MET A 104 16.20 16.43 5.94
N ASP A 105 16.67 17.60 5.53
CA ASP A 105 17.80 18.31 6.18
C ASP A 105 17.41 18.89 7.54
N VAL A 106 16.16 19.32 7.70
CA VAL A 106 15.64 19.89 8.95
C VAL A 106 15.27 18.82 9.96
N SER A 107 14.85 17.64 9.49
CA SER A 107 14.33 16.58 10.35
C SER A 107 15.39 15.82 11.12
N LYS A 108 16.67 16.10 10.89
CA LYS A 108 17.73 15.51 11.73
C LYS A 108 17.70 15.99 13.17
N GLU A 109 16.97 17.03 13.46
CA GLU A 109 17.05 17.67 14.76
C GLU A 109 15.98 17.25 15.76
N GLU A 110 14.77 16.88 15.40
CA GLU A 110 13.75 16.55 16.41
C GLU A 110 12.52 15.81 15.85
N ILE A 111 12.68 14.57 15.43
CA ILE A 111 11.51 13.72 15.49
C ILE A 111 11.70 12.81 16.70
N GLU A 112 11.24 13.27 17.86
CA GLU A 112 10.91 12.33 18.91
C GLU A 112 9.80 11.45 18.35
N MET A 113 10.20 10.27 17.89
CA MET A 113 9.23 9.22 17.57
C MET A 113 8.46 8.95 18.86
N PRO A 114 7.16 9.25 18.92
CA PRO A 114 6.39 8.84 20.08
C PRO A 114 6.58 7.34 20.22
N LYS A 115 6.80 6.87 21.43
CA LYS A 115 6.91 5.45 21.72
C LYS A 115 5.57 4.81 21.40
N ILE A 116 5.46 4.29 20.19
CA ILE A 116 4.26 3.61 19.72
C ILE A 116 4.38 2.17 20.20
N SER A 117 3.55 1.80 21.14
CA SER A 117 3.59 0.49 21.77
C SER A 117 2.73 -0.56 21.05
N ALA A 118 1.93 -0.17 20.05
CA ALA A 118 1.07 -1.08 19.31
C ALA A 118 0.87 -0.58 17.87
N GLU A 119 0.73 -1.51 16.93
CA GLU A 119 0.49 -1.19 15.52
C GLU A 119 -0.76 -0.31 15.31
N GLU A 120 -1.75 -0.47 16.16
CA GLU A 120 -3.00 0.31 16.12
C GLU A 120 -2.79 1.79 16.38
N ASP A 121 -1.79 2.16 17.18
CA ASP A 121 -1.49 3.54 17.52
C ASP A 121 -0.65 4.25 16.45
N MET A 122 -0.11 3.49 15.50
CA MET A 122 0.79 4.01 14.47
C MET A 122 0.05 4.76 13.37
N LEU A 123 -1.17 4.34 13.04
CA LEU A 123 -1.92 4.92 11.92
C LEU A 123 -2.20 6.41 12.09
N PRO A 124 -2.71 6.90 13.25
CA PRO A 124 -2.91 8.33 13.43
C PRO A 124 -1.63 9.15 13.28
N VAL A 125 -0.51 8.61 13.76
CA VAL A 125 0.80 9.27 13.63
C VAL A 125 1.24 9.34 12.17
N LEU A 126 1.10 8.26 11.43
CA LEU A 126 1.42 8.21 10.01
C LEU A 126 0.59 9.20 9.20
N GLN A 127 -0.69 9.33 9.54
CA GLN A 127 -1.59 10.25 8.83
C GLN A 127 -1.29 11.71 9.13
N GLN A 128 -0.59 12.01 10.21
CA GLN A 128 -0.12 13.37 10.52
C GLN A 128 1.17 13.75 9.79
N LEU A 129 1.90 12.76 9.31
CA LEU A 129 3.11 13.03 8.53
C LEU A 129 2.76 13.65 7.18
N SER A 130 3.68 14.46 6.64
CA SER A 130 3.55 14.92 5.27
C SER A 130 3.54 13.72 4.32
N PRO A 131 2.91 13.82 3.14
CA PRO A 131 2.86 12.70 2.21
C PRO A 131 4.23 12.10 1.90
N ALA A 132 5.24 12.95 1.74
CA ALA A 132 6.60 12.52 1.44
C ALA A 132 7.24 11.74 2.60
N TYR A 133 7.13 12.22 3.81
CA TYR A 133 7.63 11.52 4.99
C TYR A 133 6.90 10.22 5.24
N ARG A 134 5.59 10.23 5.07
CA ARG A 134 4.77 9.03 5.21
C ARG A 134 5.22 7.95 4.24
N MET A 135 5.46 8.32 3.00
CA MET A 135 5.91 7.41 1.96
C MET A 135 7.28 6.81 2.30
N VAL A 136 8.26 7.66 2.63
CA VAL A 136 9.62 7.21 2.99
C VAL A 136 9.60 6.33 4.23
N PHE A 137 8.85 6.71 5.25
CA PHE A 137 8.73 5.93 6.49
C PHE A 137 8.21 4.52 6.20
N ASN A 138 7.12 4.42 5.46
CA ASN A 138 6.53 3.12 5.14
C ASN A 138 7.48 2.23 4.32
N LEU A 139 8.11 2.80 3.32
CA LEU A 139 9.01 2.04 2.47
C LEU A 139 10.27 1.59 3.22
N PHE A 140 10.79 2.41 4.10
CA PHE A 140 11.99 2.08 4.88
C PHE A 140 11.67 1.15 6.05
N VAL A 141 10.71 1.54 6.90
CA VAL A 141 10.44 0.82 8.16
C VAL A 141 9.58 -0.42 7.93
N MET A 142 8.50 -0.29 7.16
CA MET A 142 7.54 -1.37 6.99
C MET A 142 7.94 -2.36 5.88
N GLU A 143 8.55 -1.88 4.81
CA GLU A 143 8.91 -2.71 3.66
C GLU A 143 10.39 -3.05 3.60
N GLY A 144 11.23 -2.38 4.39
CA GLY A 144 12.66 -2.70 4.47
C GLY A 144 13.50 -2.26 3.28
N TYR A 145 12.99 -1.33 2.48
CA TYR A 145 13.77 -0.80 1.36
C TYR A 145 14.90 0.08 1.85
N LYS A 146 16.02 0.05 1.14
CA LYS A 146 17.18 0.92 1.40
C LYS A 146 16.91 2.32 0.84
N HIS A 147 17.59 3.32 1.38
CA HIS A 147 17.38 4.71 0.98
C HIS A 147 17.54 4.95 -0.52
N HIS A 148 18.55 4.34 -1.16
CA HIS A 148 18.75 4.48 -2.59
C HIS A 148 17.64 3.81 -3.41
N GLU A 149 17.09 2.70 -2.92
CA GLU A 149 15.95 2.02 -3.55
C GLU A 149 14.69 2.88 -3.47
N ILE A 150 14.48 3.53 -2.31
CA ILE A 150 13.35 4.45 -2.11
C ILE A 150 13.46 5.65 -3.05
N ALA A 151 14.64 6.26 -3.13
CA ALA A 151 14.90 7.38 -4.02
C ALA A 151 14.59 7.02 -5.47
N GLU A 152 15.02 5.85 -5.91
CA GLU A 152 14.75 5.34 -7.24
C GLU A 152 13.25 5.15 -7.49
N LYS A 153 12.55 4.50 -6.55
CA LYS A 153 11.10 4.26 -6.64
C LYS A 153 10.29 5.56 -6.67
N LEU A 154 10.72 6.55 -5.92
CA LEU A 154 10.03 7.84 -5.84
C LEU A 154 10.50 8.83 -6.90
N GLY A 155 11.57 8.52 -7.62
CA GLY A 155 12.10 9.38 -8.67
C GLY A 155 12.80 10.63 -8.14
N ILE A 156 13.46 10.50 -7.00
CA ILE A 156 14.18 11.61 -6.37
C ILE A 156 15.69 11.36 -6.28
#